data_1b7d49c4e1f6e8a301a945eb6aad5858
#
_entry.id   1b7d49c4e1f6e8a301a945eb6aad5858
#
_cell.length_a   1.000
_cell.length_b   1.000
_cell.length_c   1.000
_cell.angle_alpha   90.00
_cell.angle_beta   90.00
_cell.angle_gamma   90.00
#
_symmetry.space_group_name_H-M   'P 1'
#
loop_
_entity.id
_entity.type
_entity.pdbx_description
1 polymer ?
#
loop_
_entity_poly.entity_id
_entity_poly.type
_entity_poly.pdbx_seq_one_letter_code
_entity_poly.pdbx_strand_id
1 'polypeptide(L)'
;MKKIFLALLLFSSLTRAAIYVSPDGSDLNPGTLEKPLKTIPKAVIKAAGGDTIFLRAGIHELTANVTIGDAKSGTEIKRSCLWGYPRERPLIDCSKEALGSRAFTLKASWWHFRDFDLKGAGDNGLQITSATGAYNLIENCTFFECRDSGIQLSAGAHHNRIINCDSYHNADPPDYGDADGFAPKLDVGSDNYFYGCRAWGNCDDGWDGYMRGATNVTTILENCWTWGNGWLKDGSDPGSQANGNGFKMGGGDNSNRDMLMHHFILTHCLAFNCKAKGFDQNNNVGSMTLYNCTGYGNGTANYRITKPLAAGQTLTVKNCLSFNGGAELGSFAVQEANSWLAPFVVTAADFVGVDYALAAAPRKADGSLPDIPFMHLALGSDLIDGGVGLGLPFLGAAPDLGAFESDYRSMVTSLEAAPEGFRLEQNYPNPFNPATTIAYALPQPERVNLRIYNLQGQEVASLVECQQAAGEHRVVWRPQGLAAGIYIARLQAGGVYETRRLVLAK
;
A
#
# COMPACT_ATOMS: atom_id res chain seq x y z
N MET A 1 53.49 -44.55 -11.41
CA MET A 1 52.46 -43.94 -12.23
C MET A 1 51.15 -43.97 -11.46
N LYS A 2 50.83 -42.88 -10.76
CA LYS A 2 49.52 -42.72 -10.04
C LYS A 2 48.54 -42.05 -11.00
N LYS A 3 47.47 -42.76 -11.38
CA LYS A 3 46.34 -42.19 -12.15
C LYS A 3 45.46 -41.37 -11.24
N ILE A 4 45.43 -40.06 -11.44
CA ILE A 4 44.50 -39.13 -10.80
C ILE A 4 43.20 -39.23 -11.59
N PHE A 5 42.13 -39.74 -10.96
CA PHE A 5 40.79 -39.66 -11.48
C PHE A 5 40.22 -38.27 -11.12
N LEU A 6 40.05 -37.41 -12.14
CA LEU A 6 39.38 -36.16 -12.02
C LEU A 6 37.86 -36.43 -12.09
N ALA A 7 37.19 -36.41 -10.95
CA ALA A 7 35.74 -36.47 -10.90
C ALA A 7 35.16 -35.10 -11.32
N LEU A 8 34.60 -35.05 -12.54
CA LEU A 8 33.82 -33.91 -13.03
C LEU A 8 32.52 -33.89 -12.25
N LEU A 9 32.39 -33.04 -11.23
CA LEU A 9 31.15 -32.70 -10.62
C LEU A 9 30.35 -31.83 -11.61
N LEU A 10 29.44 -32.47 -12.33
CA LEU A 10 28.36 -31.80 -13.07
C LEU A 10 27.44 -31.10 -12.05
N PHE A 11 27.68 -29.83 -11.79
CA PHE A 11 26.68 -28.96 -11.23
C PHE A 11 25.55 -28.84 -12.28
N SER A 12 24.52 -29.67 -12.19
CA SER A 12 23.26 -29.40 -12.87
C SER A 12 22.71 -28.13 -12.26
N SER A 13 22.87 -27.00 -12.95
CA SER A 13 22.06 -25.82 -12.65
C SER A 13 20.60 -26.27 -12.77
N LEU A 14 19.90 -26.37 -11.65
CA LEU A 14 18.47 -26.56 -11.57
C LEU A 14 17.82 -25.31 -12.20
N THR A 15 17.74 -25.28 -13.53
CA THR A 15 16.99 -24.25 -14.24
C THR A 15 15.54 -24.37 -13.82
N ARG A 16 14.94 -23.29 -13.33
CA ARG A 16 13.50 -23.21 -13.10
C ARG A 16 12.81 -23.48 -14.43
N ALA A 17 11.82 -24.40 -14.45
CA ALA A 17 10.96 -24.48 -15.61
C ALA A 17 10.08 -23.21 -15.63
N ALA A 18 10.14 -22.47 -16.72
CA ALA A 18 9.30 -21.31 -16.96
C ALA A 18 8.08 -21.73 -17.77
N ILE A 19 6.91 -21.43 -17.27
CA ILE A 19 5.62 -21.66 -17.92
C ILE A 19 5.01 -20.30 -18.23
N TYR A 20 4.65 -20.06 -19.47
CA TYR A 20 4.07 -18.79 -19.90
C TYR A 20 2.58 -18.93 -20.15
N VAL A 21 1.83 -17.94 -19.68
CA VAL A 21 0.38 -17.82 -19.88
C VAL A 21 0.10 -16.50 -20.60
N SER A 22 -0.71 -16.54 -21.65
CA SER A 22 -1.13 -15.35 -22.39
C SER A 22 -2.62 -15.45 -22.74
N PRO A 23 -3.37 -14.33 -22.70
CA PRO A 23 -4.77 -14.33 -23.17
C PRO A 23 -4.93 -14.87 -24.60
N ASP A 24 -3.93 -14.66 -25.45
CA ASP A 24 -3.88 -15.13 -26.84
C ASP A 24 -3.29 -16.55 -26.98
N GLY A 25 -2.98 -17.22 -25.87
CA GLY A 25 -2.41 -18.56 -25.85
C GLY A 25 -3.43 -19.66 -26.12
N SER A 26 -2.97 -20.92 -26.00
CA SER A 26 -3.83 -22.11 -26.09
C SER A 26 -3.40 -23.14 -25.05
N ASP A 27 -4.35 -23.76 -24.35
CA ASP A 27 -4.09 -24.82 -23.38
C ASP A 27 -3.59 -26.13 -24.01
N LEU A 28 -3.57 -26.21 -25.34
CA LEU A 28 -2.92 -27.28 -26.11
C LEU A 28 -1.41 -27.00 -26.31
N ASN A 29 -0.96 -25.78 -26.05
CA ASN A 29 0.44 -25.39 -26.21
C ASN A 29 1.34 -25.96 -25.08
N PRO A 30 2.67 -26.06 -25.33
CA PRO A 30 3.61 -26.54 -24.33
C PRO A 30 3.82 -25.56 -23.14
N GLY A 31 3.44 -24.27 -23.25
CA GLY A 31 3.65 -23.24 -22.25
C GLY A 31 5.02 -22.57 -22.34
N THR A 32 5.66 -22.58 -23.52
CA THR A 32 6.87 -21.78 -23.77
C THR A 32 6.50 -20.33 -24.06
N LEU A 33 7.50 -19.45 -24.12
CA LEU A 33 7.27 -18.02 -24.44
C LEU A 33 6.63 -17.84 -25.83
N GLU A 34 7.04 -18.64 -26.82
CA GLU A 34 6.54 -18.58 -28.20
C GLU A 34 5.17 -19.29 -28.36
N LYS A 35 4.89 -20.25 -27.47
CA LYS A 35 3.63 -21.03 -27.47
C LYS A 35 3.09 -21.10 -26.04
N PRO A 36 2.56 -19.98 -25.51
CA PRO A 36 2.07 -19.91 -24.13
C PRO A 36 0.77 -20.70 -23.96
N LEU A 37 0.49 -21.12 -22.73
CA LEU A 37 -0.82 -21.57 -22.31
C LEU A 37 -1.82 -20.41 -22.36
N LYS A 38 -3.10 -20.71 -22.39
CA LYS A 38 -4.17 -19.71 -22.33
C LYS A 38 -4.56 -19.38 -20.89
N THR A 39 -4.67 -20.39 -20.02
CA THR A 39 -5.30 -20.25 -18.71
C THR A 39 -4.34 -20.46 -17.55
N ILE A 40 -4.55 -19.68 -16.49
CA ILE A 40 -3.82 -19.81 -15.21
C ILE A 40 -4.05 -21.20 -14.58
N PRO A 41 -5.30 -21.76 -14.51
CA PRO A 41 -5.52 -23.09 -13.97
C PRO A 41 -4.68 -24.16 -14.67
N LYS A 42 -4.57 -24.11 -15.99
CA LYS A 42 -3.76 -25.07 -16.75
C LYS A 42 -2.27 -24.95 -16.42
N ALA A 43 -1.77 -23.74 -16.25
CA ALA A 43 -0.39 -23.52 -15.85
C ALA A 43 -0.10 -24.04 -14.44
N VAL A 44 -1.00 -23.78 -13.46
CA VAL A 44 -0.88 -24.29 -12.08
C VAL A 44 -0.91 -25.82 -12.05
N ILE A 45 -1.77 -26.47 -12.85
CA ILE A 45 -1.79 -27.93 -12.95
C ILE A 45 -0.44 -28.45 -13.47
N LYS A 46 0.11 -27.81 -14.50
CA LYS A 46 1.36 -28.19 -15.16
C LYS A 46 2.60 -27.96 -14.29
N ALA A 47 2.62 -26.88 -13.51
CA ALA A 47 3.77 -26.50 -12.70
C ALA A 47 4.08 -27.53 -11.61
N ALA A 48 5.35 -27.80 -11.41
CA ALA A 48 5.88 -28.49 -10.23
C ALA A 48 6.29 -27.49 -9.15
N GLY A 49 6.53 -27.96 -7.92
CA GLY A 49 7.10 -27.12 -6.85
C GLY A 49 8.44 -26.49 -7.27
N GLY A 50 8.53 -25.18 -7.11
CA GLY A 50 9.70 -24.39 -7.50
C GLY A 50 9.74 -23.93 -8.96
N ASP A 51 8.70 -24.16 -9.76
CA ASP A 51 8.58 -23.60 -11.11
C ASP A 51 8.06 -22.17 -11.08
N THR A 52 8.28 -21.43 -12.18
CA THR A 52 7.78 -20.08 -12.37
C THR A 52 6.72 -20.05 -13.47
N ILE A 53 5.54 -19.52 -13.13
CA ILE A 53 4.47 -19.20 -14.07
C ILE A 53 4.55 -17.69 -14.35
N PHE A 54 4.75 -17.31 -15.61
CA PHE A 54 4.72 -15.93 -16.07
C PHE A 54 3.40 -15.61 -16.75
N LEU A 55 2.73 -14.58 -16.28
CA LEU A 55 1.55 -14.00 -16.91
C LEU A 55 1.98 -12.89 -17.86
N ARG A 56 1.62 -12.99 -19.14
CA ARG A 56 1.85 -11.95 -20.14
C ARG A 56 0.80 -10.85 -20.00
N ALA A 57 1.10 -9.66 -20.49
CA ALA A 57 0.19 -8.52 -20.49
C ALA A 57 -1.19 -8.88 -21.09
N GLY A 58 -2.22 -8.17 -20.63
CA GLY A 58 -3.61 -8.32 -21.06
C GLY A 58 -4.51 -8.81 -19.93
N ILE A 59 -5.74 -9.17 -20.28
CA ILE A 59 -6.78 -9.61 -19.36
C ILE A 59 -6.84 -11.14 -19.35
N HIS A 60 -6.53 -11.72 -18.20
CA HIS A 60 -6.67 -13.15 -17.92
C HIS A 60 -8.02 -13.39 -17.24
N GLU A 61 -9.01 -13.86 -17.99
CA GLU A 61 -10.30 -14.23 -17.39
C GLU A 61 -10.15 -15.47 -16.50
N LEU A 62 -10.59 -15.33 -15.24
CA LEU A 62 -10.69 -16.42 -14.30
C LEU A 62 -12.14 -16.59 -13.90
N THR A 63 -12.72 -17.78 -14.18
CA THR A 63 -14.15 -18.03 -13.99
C THR A 63 -14.46 -19.01 -12.85
N ALA A 64 -13.42 -19.50 -12.19
CA ALA A 64 -13.54 -20.44 -11.07
C ALA A 64 -12.28 -20.42 -10.22
N ASN A 65 -12.41 -20.81 -8.96
CA ASN A 65 -11.33 -20.90 -7.98
C ASN A 65 -10.11 -21.69 -8.49
N VAL A 66 -8.93 -21.13 -8.27
CA VAL A 66 -7.64 -21.83 -8.45
C VAL A 66 -7.11 -22.26 -7.09
N THR A 67 -7.31 -23.53 -6.76
CA THR A 67 -6.73 -24.10 -5.54
C THR A 67 -5.30 -24.56 -5.78
N ILE A 68 -4.36 -24.02 -5.00
CA ILE A 68 -2.95 -24.41 -4.99
C ILE A 68 -2.69 -25.20 -3.70
N GLY A 69 -2.70 -26.52 -3.82
CA GLY A 69 -2.52 -27.44 -2.68
C GLY A 69 -1.04 -27.64 -2.30
N ASP A 70 -0.80 -28.22 -1.14
CA ASP A 70 0.52 -28.41 -0.54
C ASP A 70 1.52 -29.15 -1.45
N ALA A 71 1.06 -30.08 -2.27
CA ALA A 71 1.91 -30.77 -3.26
C ALA A 71 2.56 -29.83 -4.30
N LYS A 72 2.14 -28.56 -4.36
CA LYS A 72 2.71 -27.52 -5.21
C LYS A 72 3.64 -26.56 -4.43
N SER A 73 3.95 -26.85 -3.19
CA SER A 73 4.86 -26.04 -2.38
C SER A 73 6.23 -25.91 -3.02
N GLY A 74 6.80 -24.73 -2.92
CA GLY A 74 8.20 -24.50 -3.19
C GLY A 74 9.07 -24.88 -1.99
N THR A 75 10.25 -24.29 -1.93
CA THR A 75 11.15 -24.35 -0.77
C THR A 75 11.73 -22.98 -0.51
N GLU A 76 12.36 -22.75 0.62
CA GLU A 76 13.02 -21.49 0.95
C GLU A 76 13.99 -21.03 -0.15
N ILE A 77 14.79 -21.95 -0.69
CA ILE A 77 15.77 -21.64 -1.73
C ILE A 77 15.21 -21.69 -3.15
N LYS A 78 14.01 -22.28 -3.32
CA LYS A 78 13.37 -22.46 -4.63
C LYS A 78 11.85 -22.27 -4.50
N ARG A 79 11.42 -21.02 -4.44
CA ARG A 79 9.98 -20.69 -4.40
C ARG A 79 9.27 -21.08 -5.70
N SER A 80 8.02 -21.53 -5.57
CA SER A 80 7.08 -21.55 -6.70
C SER A 80 6.62 -20.11 -6.98
N CYS A 81 6.43 -19.76 -8.24
CA CYS A 81 6.16 -18.36 -8.59
C CYS A 81 4.95 -18.21 -9.52
N LEU A 82 4.14 -17.18 -9.27
CA LEU A 82 3.14 -16.63 -10.19
C LEU A 82 3.45 -15.14 -10.37
N TRP A 83 4.06 -14.79 -11.47
CA TRP A 83 4.58 -13.46 -11.72
C TRP A 83 4.00 -12.83 -12.98
N GLY A 84 3.73 -11.53 -12.95
CA GLY A 84 3.69 -10.74 -14.17
C GLY A 84 5.02 -10.86 -14.93
N TYR A 85 4.97 -10.94 -16.25
CA TYR A 85 6.20 -10.95 -17.06
C TYR A 85 6.91 -9.60 -16.91
N PRO A 86 8.26 -9.56 -16.87
CA PRO A 86 9.02 -8.33 -16.57
C PRO A 86 8.56 -7.12 -17.38
N ARG A 87 8.23 -6.03 -16.69
CA ARG A 87 7.69 -4.77 -17.22
C ARG A 87 6.26 -4.87 -17.77
N GLU A 88 5.57 -5.99 -17.58
CA GLU A 88 4.16 -6.17 -17.89
C GLU A 88 3.35 -6.22 -16.58
N ARG A 89 2.13 -5.68 -16.61
CA ARG A 89 1.20 -5.72 -15.48
C ARG A 89 -0.11 -6.36 -15.93
N PRO A 90 -0.21 -7.69 -15.94
CA PRO A 90 -1.42 -8.41 -16.31
C PRO A 90 -2.57 -8.14 -15.34
N LEU A 91 -3.80 -8.14 -15.84
CA LEU A 91 -5.02 -8.09 -15.04
C LEU A 91 -5.67 -9.47 -15.02
N ILE A 92 -5.88 -10.02 -13.83
CA ILE A 92 -6.70 -11.22 -13.62
C ILE A 92 -8.13 -10.73 -13.34
N ASP A 93 -9.05 -11.01 -14.27
CA ASP A 93 -10.44 -10.60 -14.17
C ASP A 93 -11.32 -11.77 -13.75
N CYS A 94 -11.80 -11.72 -12.50
CA CYS A 94 -12.66 -12.73 -11.88
C CYS A 94 -14.15 -12.34 -11.88
N SER A 95 -14.55 -11.27 -12.56
CA SER A 95 -15.92 -10.73 -12.53
C SER A 95 -17.00 -11.71 -13.03
N LYS A 96 -16.60 -12.80 -13.65
CA LYS A 96 -17.47 -13.89 -14.10
C LYS A 96 -17.54 -15.08 -13.15
N GLU A 97 -16.83 -15.03 -12.02
CA GLU A 97 -16.92 -16.08 -11.01
C GLU A 97 -18.30 -16.10 -10.34
N ALA A 98 -18.70 -17.28 -9.92
CA ALA A 98 -19.91 -17.42 -9.10
C ALA A 98 -19.71 -16.75 -7.73
N LEU A 99 -20.79 -16.25 -7.15
CA LEU A 99 -20.77 -15.74 -5.78
C LEU A 99 -20.28 -16.83 -4.82
N GLY A 100 -19.42 -16.46 -3.89
CA GLY A 100 -18.74 -17.36 -2.96
C GLY A 100 -17.53 -18.10 -3.56
N SER A 101 -17.15 -17.82 -4.82
CA SER A 101 -15.92 -18.34 -5.41
C SER A 101 -14.75 -17.39 -5.16
N ARG A 102 -13.68 -17.90 -4.59
CA ARG A 102 -12.41 -17.20 -4.43
C ARG A 102 -11.62 -17.26 -5.72
N ALA A 103 -10.87 -16.22 -6.06
CA ALA A 103 -10.00 -16.34 -7.22
C ALA A 103 -8.85 -17.34 -6.96
N PHE A 104 -8.18 -17.20 -5.82
CA PHE A 104 -7.13 -18.14 -5.42
C PHE A 104 -7.34 -18.65 -3.99
N THR A 105 -7.18 -19.98 -3.82
CA THR A 105 -7.04 -20.61 -2.51
C THR A 105 -5.66 -21.25 -2.40
N LEU A 106 -4.76 -20.61 -1.63
CA LEU A 106 -3.37 -21.03 -1.46
C LEU A 106 -3.21 -21.79 -0.15
N LYS A 107 -3.00 -23.12 -0.27
CA LYS A 107 -2.71 -24.05 0.83
C LYS A 107 -1.27 -24.56 0.80
N ALA A 108 -0.46 -24.04 -0.10
CA ALA A 108 0.94 -24.40 -0.31
C ALA A 108 1.86 -23.39 0.35
N SER A 109 3.08 -23.81 0.64
CA SER A 109 4.15 -22.95 1.18
C SER A 109 5.12 -22.51 0.11
N TRP A 110 5.84 -21.42 0.41
CA TRP A 110 6.96 -20.92 -0.40
C TRP A 110 6.56 -20.53 -1.82
N TRP A 111 5.38 -19.96 -1.98
CA TRP A 111 4.97 -19.30 -3.21
C TRP A 111 5.39 -17.82 -3.22
N HIS A 112 5.60 -17.29 -4.41
CA HIS A 112 5.79 -15.87 -4.65
C HIS A 112 4.81 -15.39 -5.73
N PHE A 113 3.85 -14.57 -5.35
CA PHE A 113 2.92 -13.87 -6.24
C PHE A 113 3.43 -12.46 -6.45
N ARG A 114 3.58 -12.00 -7.71
CA ARG A 114 4.19 -10.71 -7.95
C ARG A 114 3.73 -10.05 -9.26
N ASP A 115 3.62 -8.69 -9.21
CA ASP A 115 3.46 -7.80 -10.37
C ASP A 115 2.22 -8.06 -11.21
N PHE A 116 1.06 -8.22 -10.60
CA PHE A 116 -0.24 -8.31 -11.29
C PHE A 116 -1.36 -7.65 -10.51
N ASP A 117 -2.46 -7.34 -11.22
CA ASP A 117 -3.70 -6.87 -10.65
C ASP A 117 -4.76 -7.97 -10.70
N LEU A 118 -5.65 -8.03 -9.69
CA LEU A 118 -6.76 -8.95 -9.62
C LEU A 118 -8.03 -8.21 -9.22
N LYS A 119 -9.11 -8.41 -9.94
CA LYS A 119 -10.41 -7.79 -9.64
C LYS A 119 -11.57 -8.75 -9.67
N GLY A 120 -12.61 -8.41 -8.90
CA GLY A 120 -13.95 -8.94 -9.10
C GLY A 120 -14.15 -10.39 -8.68
N ALA A 121 -13.34 -10.94 -7.76
CA ALA A 121 -13.55 -12.28 -7.23
C ALA A 121 -14.94 -12.40 -6.57
N GLY A 122 -15.58 -13.55 -6.73
CA GLY A 122 -16.91 -13.83 -6.17
C GLY A 122 -16.93 -13.97 -4.63
N ASP A 123 -15.77 -13.99 -4.00
CA ASP A 123 -15.45 -14.03 -2.57
C ASP A 123 -14.07 -13.35 -2.41
N ASN A 124 -13.12 -13.87 -1.64
CA ASN A 124 -11.78 -13.28 -1.50
C ASN A 124 -10.98 -13.30 -2.82
N GLY A 125 -10.20 -12.26 -3.07
CA GLY A 125 -9.24 -12.25 -4.17
C GLY A 125 -8.15 -13.31 -4.00
N LEU A 126 -7.52 -13.37 -2.82
CA LEU A 126 -6.58 -14.41 -2.44
C LEU A 126 -6.88 -14.88 -1.01
N GLN A 127 -7.15 -16.15 -0.81
CA GLN A 127 -7.17 -16.75 0.50
C GLN A 127 -5.92 -17.61 0.72
N ILE A 128 -5.07 -17.24 1.69
CA ILE A 128 -4.01 -18.10 2.20
C ILE A 128 -4.55 -18.83 3.42
N THR A 129 -4.60 -20.16 3.38
CA THR A 129 -5.31 -20.93 4.39
C THR A 129 -4.61 -22.26 4.68
N SER A 130 -4.91 -22.88 5.83
CA SER A 130 -4.23 -24.08 6.31
C SER A 130 -2.85 -23.78 6.92
N ALA A 131 -2.42 -24.62 7.86
CA ALA A 131 -1.06 -24.56 8.43
C ALA A 131 0.06 -24.79 7.37
N THR A 132 -0.27 -25.36 6.22
CA THR A 132 0.65 -25.47 5.08
C THR A 132 0.67 -24.21 4.20
N GLY A 133 -0.26 -23.28 4.39
CA GLY A 133 -0.26 -21.97 3.72
C GLY A 133 0.73 -21.01 4.37
N ALA A 134 2.03 -21.28 4.27
CA ALA A 134 3.05 -20.59 5.05
C ALA A 134 4.25 -20.14 4.23
N TYR A 135 4.98 -19.15 4.74
CA TYR A 135 6.20 -18.61 4.13
C TYR A 135 6.00 -18.09 2.70
N ASN A 136 4.77 -17.73 2.33
CA ASN A 136 4.48 -17.16 1.03
C ASN A 136 4.85 -15.67 0.98
N LEU A 137 5.21 -15.19 -0.20
CA LEU A 137 5.49 -13.78 -0.48
C LEU A 137 4.49 -13.29 -1.53
N ILE A 138 3.73 -12.25 -1.17
CA ILE A 138 2.84 -11.55 -2.08
C ILE A 138 3.41 -10.15 -2.22
N GLU A 139 3.84 -9.78 -3.42
CA GLU A 139 4.64 -8.58 -3.64
C GLU A 139 4.09 -7.76 -4.82
N ASN A 140 3.92 -6.46 -4.62
CA ASN A 140 3.50 -5.52 -5.66
C ASN A 140 2.28 -6.01 -6.46
N CYS A 141 1.27 -6.56 -5.77
CA CYS A 141 -0.02 -6.98 -6.34
C CYS A 141 -1.14 -6.06 -5.89
N THR A 142 -2.19 -5.96 -6.71
CA THR A 142 -3.40 -5.21 -6.37
C THR A 142 -4.60 -6.16 -6.36
N PHE A 143 -5.48 -6.02 -5.34
CA PHE A 143 -6.72 -6.77 -5.21
C PHE A 143 -7.88 -5.80 -5.03
N PHE A 144 -8.87 -5.82 -5.90
CA PHE A 144 -9.94 -4.83 -5.83
C PHE A 144 -11.27 -5.31 -6.37
N GLU A 145 -12.34 -4.69 -5.87
CA GLU A 145 -13.72 -5.01 -6.24
C GLU A 145 -14.08 -6.48 -6.02
N CYS A 146 -13.47 -7.14 -5.04
CA CYS A 146 -13.80 -8.49 -4.62
C CYS A 146 -15.06 -8.50 -3.74
N ARG A 147 -15.75 -9.65 -3.69
CA ARG A 147 -17.01 -9.83 -2.94
C ARG A 147 -16.81 -10.26 -1.48
N ASP A 148 -15.61 -10.24 -1.01
CA ASP A 148 -15.12 -10.37 0.36
C ASP A 148 -13.75 -9.67 0.38
N SER A 149 -12.88 -9.95 1.33
CA SER A 149 -11.59 -9.29 1.49
C SER A 149 -10.67 -9.48 0.27
N GLY A 150 -9.84 -8.50 -0.05
CA GLY A 150 -8.87 -8.63 -1.11
C GLY A 150 -7.88 -9.76 -0.85
N ILE A 151 -7.26 -9.78 0.35
CA ILE A 151 -6.42 -10.91 0.82
C ILE A 151 -6.86 -11.34 2.21
N GLN A 152 -7.21 -12.62 2.36
CA GLN A 152 -7.50 -13.22 3.66
C GLN A 152 -6.45 -14.27 4.02
N LEU A 153 -5.98 -14.24 5.27
CA LEU A 153 -5.14 -15.28 5.89
C LEU A 153 -5.93 -15.92 7.01
N SER A 154 -6.05 -17.28 7.02
CA SER A 154 -6.91 -17.97 7.98
C SER A 154 -6.48 -19.41 8.22
N ALA A 155 -7.14 -20.08 9.17
CA ALA A 155 -7.00 -21.52 9.44
C ALA A 155 -5.53 -21.98 9.60
N GLY A 156 -4.73 -21.25 10.38
CA GLY A 156 -3.35 -21.60 10.70
C GLY A 156 -2.31 -21.07 9.70
N ALA A 157 -2.70 -20.28 8.68
CA ALA A 157 -1.75 -19.63 7.77
C ALA A 157 -0.79 -18.71 8.54
N HIS A 158 0.53 -18.88 8.36
CA HIS A 158 1.55 -18.25 9.19
C HIS A 158 2.81 -17.87 8.41
N HIS A 159 3.63 -16.97 8.96
CA HIS A 159 4.92 -16.54 8.38
C HIS A 159 4.81 -16.07 6.93
N ASN A 160 3.66 -15.58 6.49
CA ASN A 160 3.48 -15.01 5.16
C ASN A 160 3.91 -13.54 5.16
N ARG A 161 4.44 -13.07 4.04
CA ARG A 161 4.87 -11.69 3.83
C ARG A 161 4.07 -11.08 2.70
N ILE A 162 3.36 -10.00 3.01
CA ILE A 162 2.59 -9.20 2.05
C ILE A 162 3.28 -7.84 1.94
N ILE A 163 3.89 -7.56 0.79
CA ILE A 163 4.80 -6.44 0.61
C ILE A 163 4.30 -5.56 -0.53
N ASN A 164 4.16 -4.26 -0.26
CA ASN A 164 3.82 -3.27 -1.26
C ASN A 164 2.55 -3.62 -2.08
N CYS A 165 1.55 -4.21 -1.42
CA CYS A 165 0.28 -4.57 -2.04
C CYS A 165 -0.79 -3.51 -1.80
N ASP A 166 -1.73 -3.39 -2.73
CA ASP A 166 -2.92 -2.55 -2.62
C ASP A 166 -4.18 -3.42 -2.54
N SER A 167 -5.13 -3.04 -1.67
CA SER A 167 -6.42 -3.70 -1.58
C SER A 167 -7.54 -2.68 -1.37
N TYR A 168 -8.47 -2.56 -2.33
CA TYR A 168 -9.45 -1.49 -2.29
C TYR A 168 -10.79 -1.79 -2.97
N HIS A 169 -11.82 -1.07 -2.54
CA HIS A 169 -13.20 -1.14 -3.06
C HIS A 169 -13.79 -2.55 -3.01
N ASN A 170 -13.39 -3.36 -2.04
CA ASN A 170 -13.98 -4.67 -1.80
C ASN A 170 -15.33 -4.48 -1.09
N ALA A 171 -16.34 -5.28 -1.45
CA ALA A 171 -17.69 -5.16 -0.89
C ALA A 171 -18.47 -6.46 -1.04
N ASP A 172 -19.11 -6.92 0.03
CA ASP A 172 -19.86 -8.18 0.15
C ASP A 172 -21.38 -7.95 0.29
N PRO A 173 -22.06 -7.40 -0.74
CA PRO A 173 -23.51 -7.23 -0.66
C PRO A 173 -24.22 -8.59 -0.55
N PRO A 174 -25.35 -8.68 0.22
CA PRO A 174 -26.06 -7.55 0.81
C PRO A 174 -25.65 -7.15 2.23
N ASP A 175 -24.78 -7.91 2.88
CA ASP A 175 -24.51 -7.77 4.33
C ASP A 175 -23.44 -6.73 4.65
N TYR A 176 -22.42 -6.58 3.80
CA TYR A 176 -21.35 -5.56 3.88
C TYR A 176 -20.49 -5.59 5.15
N GLY A 177 -20.39 -6.71 5.84
CA GLY A 177 -19.74 -6.81 7.14
C GLY A 177 -18.43 -7.62 7.16
N ASP A 178 -17.97 -8.10 6.00
CA ASP A 178 -16.83 -9.02 5.92
C ASP A 178 -15.75 -8.61 4.90
N ALA A 179 -16.04 -7.69 3.98
CA ALA A 179 -15.13 -7.32 2.90
C ALA A 179 -14.12 -6.25 3.31
N ASP A 180 -12.95 -6.72 3.71
CA ASP A 180 -11.82 -5.92 4.14
C ASP A 180 -10.80 -5.69 3.02
N GLY A 181 -9.83 -4.84 3.29
CA GLY A 181 -8.62 -4.79 2.48
C GLY A 181 -7.76 -6.04 2.70
N PHE A 182 -7.28 -6.23 3.91
CA PHE A 182 -6.46 -7.35 4.34
C PHE A 182 -7.04 -7.95 5.61
N ALA A 183 -7.24 -9.26 5.62
CA ALA A 183 -7.93 -9.96 6.69
C ALA A 183 -7.08 -11.10 7.29
N PRO A 184 -6.09 -10.81 8.16
CA PRO A 184 -5.44 -11.83 8.97
C PRO A 184 -6.39 -12.25 10.12
N LYS A 185 -7.43 -13.03 9.80
CA LYS A 185 -8.58 -13.32 10.67
C LYS A 185 -8.91 -14.82 10.73
N LEU A 186 -9.93 -15.18 11.50
CA LEU A 186 -10.53 -16.52 11.53
C LEU A 186 -9.48 -17.62 11.74
N ASP A 187 -8.95 -17.78 12.93
CA ASP A 187 -7.95 -18.78 13.28
C ASP A 187 -6.65 -18.69 12.46
N VAL A 188 -6.23 -17.47 12.11
CA VAL A 188 -4.93 -17.22 11.48
C VAL A 188 -3.78 -17.74 12.38
N GLY A 189 -2.65 -18.10 11.79
CA GLY A 189 -1.40 -18.41 12.52
C GLY A 189 -0.54 -17.18 12.75
N SER A 190 0.58 -17.35 13.46
CA SER A 190 1.49 -16.26 13.84
C SER A 190 2.41 -15.79 12.73
N ASP A 191 3.00 -14.62 12.95
CA ASP A 191 4.13 -14.06 12.21
C ASP A 191 3.83 -13.74 10.73
N ASN A 192 2.56 -13.42 10.45
CA ASN A 192 2.20 -12.81 9.19
C ASN A 192 2.60 -11.33 9.21
N TYR A 193 3.31 -10.88 8.17
CA TYR A 193 3.94 -9.57 8.09
C TYR A 193 3.46 -8.79 6.87
N PHE A 194 3.03 -7.56 7.09
CA PHE A 194 2.62 -6.61 6.07
C PHE A 194 3.58 -5.42 6.06
N TYR A 195 4.10 -5.07 4.90
CA TYR A 195 5.00 -3.92 4.73
C TYR A 195 4.59 -3.08 3.53
N GLY A 196 4.48 -1.76 3.73
CA GLY A 196 4.21 -0.83 2.65
C GLY A 196 2.87 -1.05 1.94
N CYS A 197 1.92 -1.75 2.58
CA CYS A 197 0.62 -2.05 1.99
C CYS A 197 -0.36 -0.90 2.18
N ARG A 198 -1.33 -0.79 1.24
CA ARG A 198 -2.41 0.19 1.32
C ARG A 198 -3.77 -0.49 1.23
N ALA A 199 -4.71 -0.10 2.10
CA ALA A 199 -6.10 -0.53 2.06
C ALA A 199 -7.04 0.68 2.09
N TRP A 200 -7.95 0.81 1.12
CA TRP A 200 -8.86 1.95 1.12
C TRP A 200 -10.19 1.69 0.43
N GLY A 201 -11.22 2.41 0.88
CA GLY A 201 -12.55 2.36 0.28
C GLY A 201 -13.16 0.96 0.29
N ASN A 202 -12.78 0.09 1.25
CA ASN A 202 -13.43 -1.19 1.47
C ASN A 202 -14.71 -0.96 2.27
N CYS A 203 -15.74 -1.76 2.04
CA CYS A 203 -17.01 -1.51 2.70
C CYS A 203 -16.95 -1.83 4.20
N ASP A 204 -16.08 -2.72 4.66
CA ASP A 204 -15.83 -2.97 6.08
C ASP A 204 -14.48 -2.36 6.50
N ASP A 205 -13.49 -3.10 6.91
CA ASP A 205 -12.26 -2.59 7.51
C ASP A 205 -11.07 -2.52 6.52
N GLY A 206 -10.07 -1.74 6.85
CA GLY A 206 -8.79 -1.76 6.11
C GLY A 206 -8.00 -3.03 6.40
N TRP A 207 -7.79 -3.32 7.69
CA TRP A 207 -7.31 -4.60 8.22
C TRP A 207 -8.29 -5.14 9.24
N ASP A 208 -8.63 -6.44 9.13
CA ASP A 208 -9.43 -7.14 10.12
C ASP A 208 -8.67 -8.30 10.74
N GLY A 209 -8.47 -8.22 12.07
CA GLY A 209 -7.82 -9.25 12.88
C GLY A 209 -8.79 -10.11 13.69
N TYR A 210 -10.08 -10.15 13.36
CA TYR A 210 -11.10 -10.89 14.09
C TYR A 210 -10.79 -12.40 14.19
N MET A 211 -10.95 -12.97 15.39
CA MET A 211 -10.61 -14.34 15.70
C MET A 211 -11.85 -15.17 16.07
N ARG A 212 -11.80 -16.50 15.84
CA ARG A 212 -12.88 -17.43 16.25
C ARG A 212 -12.46 -18.40 17.34
N GLY A 213 -11.28 -19.01 17.24
CA GLY A 213 -10.84 -20.02 18.19
C GLY A 213 -9.34 -20.02 18.44
N ALA A 214 -8.53 -19.66 17.44
CA ALA A 214 -7.10 -19.49 17.62
C ALA A 214 -6.80 -18.33 18.57
N THR A 215 -5.78 -18.48 19.39
CA THR A 215 -5.36 -17.48 20.37
C THR A 215 -3.84 -17.46 20.47
N ASN A 216 -3.30 -16.38 21.03
CA ASN A 216 -1.86 -16.18 21.22
C ASN A 216 -1.08 -16.20 19.88
N VAL A 217 -1.64 -15.55 18.87
CA VAL A 217 -1.04 -15.38 17.53
C VAL A 217 -0.59 -13.94 17.33
N THR A 218 0.40 -13.73 16.45
CA THR A 218 0.98 -12.39 16.20
C THR A 218 0.82 -11.99 14.74
N THR A 219 0.39 -10.74 14.50
CA THR A 219 0.41 -10.08 13.20
C THR A 219 1.24 -8.80 13.29
N ILE A 220 2.08 -8.55 12.28
CA ILE A 220 3.03 -7.44 12.25
C ILE A 220 2.73 -6.57 11.03
N LEU A 221 2.59 -5.26 11.25
CA LEU A 221 2.37 -4.26 10.20
C LEU A 221 3.43 -3.17 10.29
N GLU A 222 4.05 -2.85 9.19
CA GLU A 222 5.06 -1.80 9.11
C GLU A 222 4.82 -0.94 7.87
N ASN A 223 4.82 0.38 8.04
CA ASN A 223 4.67 1.35 6.98
C ASN A 223 3.41 1.10 6.12
N CYS A 224 2.29 0.73 6.75
CA CYS A 224 1.02 0.45 6.08
C CYS A 224 0.05 1.62 6.21
N TRP A 225 -0.68 1.93 5.12
CA TRP A 225 -1.65 3.02 5.08
C TRP A 225 -3.06 2.50 4.89
N THR A 226 -4.03 3.13 5.57
CA THR A 226 -5.44 2.78 5.40
C THR A 226 -6.32 4.02 5.50
N TRP A 227 -7.34 4.10 4.62
CA TRP A 227 -8.25 5.25 4.64
C TRP A 227 -9.58 4.98 3.94
N GLY A 228 -10.58 5.80 4.27
CA GLY A 228 -11.87 5.81 3.58
C GLY A 228 -12.63 4.48 3.64
N ASN A 229 -12.34 3.59 4.60
CA ASN A 229 -13.08 2.35 4.77
C ASN A 229 -14.42 2.59 5.48
N GLY A 230 -15.38 1.71 5.28
CA GLY A 230 -16.76 1.84 5.78
C GLY A 230 -17.69 2.55 4.81
N TRP A 231 -17.25 2.78 3.57
CA TRP A 231 -18.03 3.38 2.50
C TRP A 231 -17.97 2.53 1.24
N LEU A 232 -19.05 2.50 0.46
CA LEU A 232 -19.02 1.88 -0.86
C LEU A 232 -18.25 2.75 -1.85
N LYS A 233 -17.85 2.16 -2.96
CA LYS A 233 -17.07 2.83 -4.02
C LYS A 233 -17.71 4.11 -4.54
N ASP A 234 -19.03 4.21 -4.52
CA ASP A 234 -19.79 5.39 -4.93
C ASP A 234 -19.98 6.42 -3.81
N GLY A 235 -19.41 6.18 -2.62
CA GLY A 235 -19.52 7.01 -1.43
C GLY A 235 -20.78 6.78 -0.60
N SER A 236 -21.65 5.84 -0.97
CA SER A 236 -22.82 5.51 -0.18
C SER A 236 -22.50 4.72 1.09
N ASP A 237 -23.36 4.80 2.08
CA ASP A 237 -23.24 4.06 3.34
C ASP A 237 -23.73 2.63 3.17
N PRO A 238 -22.87 1.60 3.39
CA PRO A 238 -23.27 0.20 3.32
C PRO A 238 -24.20 -0.26 4.46
N GLY A 239 -24.37 0.56 5.51
CA GLY A 239 -25.21 0.22 6.63
C GLY A 239 -24.45 -0.17 7.90
N SER A 240 -25.19 -0.68 8.89
CA SER A 240 -24.68 -0.89 10.25
C SER A 240 -23.81 -2.14 10.45
N GLN A 241 -23.76 -3.04 9.51
CA GLN A 241 -22.92 -4.24 9.59
C GLN A 241 -21.46 -3.89 9.26
N ALA A 242 -21.25 -2.93 8.39
CA ALA A 242 -19.93 -2.39 8.04
C ALA A 242 -19.30 -1.63 9.23
N ASN A 243 -18.16 -2.07 9.69
CA ASN A 243 -17.49 -1.47 10.84
C ASN A 243 -16.76 -0.16 10.45
N GLY A 244 -16.04 -0.17 9.34
CA GLY A 244 -15.38 1.00 8.79
C GLY A 244 -14.16 1.46 9.58
N ASN A 245 -13.37 0.53 10.14
CA ASN A 245 -12.14 0.86 10.83
C ASN A 245 -10.94 0.86 9.87
N GLY A 246 -9.85 1.49 10.29
CA GLY A 246 -8.58 1.40 9.62
C GLY A 246 -7.88 0.07 9.92
N PHE A 247 -7.39 -0.06 11.15
CA PHE A 247 -6.76 -1.27 11.67
C PHE A 247 -7.59 -1.82 12.82
N LYS A 248 -8.34 -2.88 12.57
CA LYS A 248 -9.10 -3.62 13.59
C LYS A 248 -8.24 -4.76 14.12
N MET A 249 -7.70 -4.56 15.32
CA MET A 249 -6.65 -5.38 15.90
C MET A 249 -7.20 -6.54 16.72
N GLY A 250 -7.94 -7.46 16.08
CA GLY A 250 -8.40 -8.69 16.72
C GLY A 250 -9.82 -8.60 17.25
N GLY A 251 -10.05 -9.26 18.39
CA GLY A 251 -11.37 -9.50 18.98
C GLY A 251 -11.93 -10.86 18.60
N GLY A 252 -13.05 -11.23 19.18
CA GLY A 252 -13.78 -12.47 18.95
C GLY A 252 -15.28 -12.27 19.00
N ASP A 253 -16.05 -13.33 18.83
CA ASP A 253 -17.49 -13.29 18.98
C ASP A 253 -17.93 -13.18 20.45
N ASN A 254 -19.25 -13.04 20.68
CA ASN A 254 -19.80 -12.83 22.02
C ASN A 254 -19.52 -14.00 23.01
N SER A 255 -19.18 -15.19 22.51
CA SER A 255 -18.95 -16.37 23.33
C SER A 255 -17.51 -16.47 23.85
N ASN A 256 -16.53 -15.86 23.16
CA ASN A 256 -15.10 -16.05 23.46
C ASN A 256 -14.23 -14.79 23.35
N ARG A 257 -14.81 -13.64 23.05
CA ARG A 257 -14.08 -12.38 22.80
C ARG A 257 -13.12 -11.96 23.93
N ASP A 258 -13.41 -12.37 25.16
CA ASP A 258 -12.58 -12.04 26.32
C ASP A 258 -11.47 -13.09 26.58
N MET A 259 -11.28 -14.04 25.66
CA MET A 259 -10.33 -15.14 25.76
C MET A 259 -9.31 -15.17 24.63
N LEU A 260 -9.61 -14.52 23.49
CA LEU A 260 -8.78 -14.59 22.30
C LEU A 260 -7.72 -13.47 22.29
N MET A 261 -6.46 -13.87 22.18
CA MET A 261 -5.32 -12.97 22.12
C MET A 261 -4.77 -12.94 20.70
N HIS A 262 -4.93 -11.82 20.02
CA HIS A 262 -4.24 -11.53 18.78
C HIS A 262 -3.23 -10.41 19.05
N HIS A 263 -1.94 -10.74 19.08
CA HIS A 263 -0.90 -9.74 19.29
C HIS A 263 -0.70 -8.95 18.03
N PHE A 264 -0.75 -7.63 18.14
CA PHE A 264 -0.49 -6.72 17.03
C PHE A 264 0.73 -5.86 17.29
N ILE A 265 1.62 -5.79 16.30
CA ILE A 265 2.77 -4.88 16.29
C ILE A 265 2.62 -3.98 15.06
N LEU A 266 2.38 -2.70 15.30
CA LEU A 266 2.24 -1.68 14.26
C LEU A 266 3.36 -0.65 14.39
N THR A 267 4.11 -0.43 13.32
CA THR A 267 5.15 0.60 13.27
C THR A 267 4.98 1.44 12.01
N HIS A 268 5.09 2.76 12.14
CA HIS A 268 4.97 3.72 11.03
C HIS A 268 3.66 3.57 10.21
N CYS A 269 2.58 3.12 10.85
CA CYS A 269 1.29 2.92 10.19
C CYS A 269 0.45 4.21 10.21
N LEU A 270 -0.34 4.41 9.14
CA LEU A 270 -1.16 5.60 8.95
C LEU A 270 -2.63 5.22 8.71
N ALA A 271 -3.54 5.69 9.59
CA ALA A 271 -4.98 5.50 9.46
C ALA A 271 -5.71 6.84 9.40
N PHE A 272 -6.44 7.11 8.33
CA PHE A 272 -7.12 8.39 8.17
C PHE A 272 -8.46 8.29 7.44
N ASN A 273 -9.37 9.21 7.77
CA ASN A 273 -10.67 9.36 7.10
C ASN A 273 -11.48 8.05 6.99
N CYS A 274 -11.29 7.10 7.91
CA CYS A 274 -12.13 5.92 8.04
C CYS A 274 -13.48 6.30 8.69
N LYS A 275 -14.56 5.59 8.35
CA LYS A 275 -15.92 5.88 8.86
C LYS A 275 -15.99 5.78 10.38
N ALA A 276 -15.24 4.86 10.99
CA ALA A 276 -15.22 4.66 12.44
C ALA A 276 -13.85 5.01 13.03
N LYS A 277 -13.03 4.05 13.34
CA LYS A 277 -11.79 4.27 14.11
C LYS A 277 -10.56 4.04 13.24
N GLY A 278 -9.50 4.77 13.53
CA GLY A 278 -8.20 4.54 12.88
C GLY A 278 -7.55 3.25 13.37
N PHE A 279 -7.34 3.15 14.68
CA PHE A 279 -6.77 1.98 15.36
C PHE A 279 -7.78 1.48 16.40
N ASP A 280 -8.38 0.31 16.14
CA ASP A 280 -9.44 -0.27 16.95
C ASP A 280 -9.03 -1.56 17.64
N GLN A 281 -9.26 -1.66 18.94
CA GLN A 281 -9.04 -2.86 19.72
C GLN A 281 -9.98 -4.01 19.37
N ASN A 282 -11.22 -3.71 19.02
CA ASN A 282 -12.31 -4.68 18.78
C ASN A 282 -12.36 -5.85 19.77
N ASN A 283 -12.39 -5.57 21.06
CA ASN A 283 -12.42 -6.56 22.15
C ASN A 283 -11.19 -7.50 22.24
N ASN A 284 -10.10 -7.23 21.54
CA ASN A 284 -8.85 -7.99 21.68
C ASN A 284 -8.31 -7.88 23.10
N VAL A 285 -7.92 -9.02 23.69
CA VAL A 285 -7.30 -9.05 25.01
C VAL A 285 -5.80 -9.39 24.98
N GLY A 286 -5.23 -9.53 23.78
CA GLY A 286 -3.80 -9.75 23.53
C GLY A 286 -2.99 -8.45 23.60
N SER A 287 -1.67 -8.58 23.60
CA SER A 287 -0.75 -7.43 23.58
C SER A 287 -0.84 -6.65 22.27
N MET A 288 -0.77 -5.33 22.37
CA MET A 288 -0.72 -4.43 21.21
C MET A 288 0.43 -3.43 21.39
N THR A 289 1.24 -3.30 20.35
CA THR A 289 2.35 -2.35 20.28
C THR A 289 2.13 -1.42 19.10
N LEU A 290 2.03 -0.12 19.35
CA LEU A 290 1.91 0.92 18.34
C LEU A 290 3.07 1.91 18.52
N TYR A 291 3.98 1.94 17.55
CA TYR A 291 5.13 2.83 17.53
C TYR A 291 5.09 3.69 16.26
N ASN A 292 5.32 5.00 16.44
CA ASN A 292 5.37 5.93 15.32
C ASN A 292 4.17 5.79 14.37
N CYS A 293 2.95 5.62 14.91
CA CYS A 293 1.73 5.54 14.11
C CYS A 293 1.01 6.89 14.05
N THR A 294 0.31 7.16 12.96
CA THR A 294 -0.48 8.40 12.79
C THR A 294 -1.95 8.09 12.56
N GLY A 295 -2.82 8.72 13.35
CA GLY A 295 -4.26 8.76 13.16
C GLY A 295 -4.71 10.16 12.77
N TYR A 296 -5.50 10.30 11.69
CA TYR A 296 -5.99 11.59 11.22
C TYR A 296 -7.46 11.53 10.79
N GLY A 297 -8.31 12.34 11.41
CA GLY A 297 -9.67 12.61 10.92
C GLY A 297 -10.58 11.38 10.80
N ASN A 298 -10.37 10.33 11.60
CA ASN A 298 -11.24 9.16 11.61
C ASN A 298 -12.56 9.48 12.34
N GLY A 299 -13.67 8.96 11.86
CA GLY A 299 -15.03 9.43 12.23
C GLY A 299 -15.39 9.28 13.70
N THR A 300 -14.92 8.24 14.40
CA THR A 300 -15.19 8.06 15.84
C THR A 300 -14.00 8.46 16.70
N ALA A 301 -12.82 7.92 16.41
CA ALA A 301 -11.56 8.21 17.10
C ALA A 301 -10.39 7.78 16.24
N ASN A 302 -9.24 8.43 16.42
CA ASN A 302 -8.02 7.97 15.78
C ASN A 302 -7.48 6.69 16.45
N TYR A 303 -7.55 6.64 17.77
CA TYR A 303 -7.19 5.45 18.57
C TYR A 303 -8.29 5.15 19.55
N ARG A 304 -8.74 3.88 19.62
CA ARG A 304 -9.70 3.45 20.64
C ARG A 304 -9.35 2.06 21.16
N ILE A 305 -8.62 2.03 22.29
CA ILE A 305 -8.13 0.83 22.97
C ILE A 305 -8.39 0.99 24.46
N THR A 306 -9.61 0.68 24.89
CA THR A 306 -10.10 1.03 26.23
C THR A 306 -10.45 -0.17 27.11
N LYS A 307 -10.64 -1.36 26.52
CA LYS A 307 -10.95 -2.57 27.30
C LYS A 307 -9.69 -3.17 27.89
N PRO A 308 -9.75 -3.64 29.17
CA PRO A 308 -8.64 -4.31 29.80
C PRO A 308 -8.13 -5.52 28.99
N LEU A 309 -6.85 -5.74 29.04
CA LEU A 309 -6.18 -6.88 28.41
C LEU A 309 -6.16 -8.09 29.33
N ALA A 310 -5.88 -9.28 28.81
CA ALA A 310 -5.67 -10.47 29.61
C ALA A 310 -4.45 -10.31 30.54
N ALA A 311 -4.40 -11.09 31.61
CA ALA A 311 -3.31 -11.04 32.57
C ALA A 311 -1.94 -11.26 31.89
N GLY A 312 -0.98 -10.40 32.17
CA GLY A 312 0.36 -10.43 31.58
C GLY A 312 0.47 -9.82 30.19
N GLN A 313 -0.64 -9.36 29.58
CA GLN A 313 -0.62 -8.66 28.30
C GLN A 313 -0.41 -7.15 28.48
N THR A 314 0.15 -6.51 27.46
CA THR A 314 0.53 -5.08 27.50
C THR A 314 -0.02 -4.34 26.30
N LEU A 315 -0.43 -3.08 26.53
CA LEU A 315 -0.62 -2.08 25.49
C LEU A 315 0.52 -1.07 25.59
N THR A 316 1.31 -0.96 24.53
CA THR A 316 2.38 0.03 24.46
C THR A 316 2.14 0.97 23.28
N VAL A 317 2.03 2.27 23.53
CA VAL A 317 1.77 3.29 22.51
C VAL A 317 2.80 4.42 22.69
N LYS A 318 3.74 4.53 21.77
CA LYS A 318 4.85 5.51 21.86
C LYS A 318 5.11 6.19 20.51
N ASN A 319 5.51 7.44 20.56
CA ASN A 319 5.82 8.29 19.42
C ASN A 319 4.65 8.41 18.42
N CYS A 320 3.41 8.17 18.88
CA CYS A 320 2.24 8.19 18.02
C CYS A 320 1.66 9.60 17.90
N LEU A 321 1.04 9.86 16.73
CA LEU A 321 0.43 11.13 16.39
C LEU A 321 -1.09 10.97 16.21
N SER A 322 -1.86 11.90 16.80
CA SER A 322 -3.30 12.02 16.59
C SER A 322 -3.64 13.47 16.24
N PHE A 323 -4.27 13.67 15.08
CA PHE A 323 -4.77 14.98 14.66
C PHE A 323 -6.19 14.88 14.08
N ASN A 324 -7.03 15.87 14.37
CA ASN A 324 -8.46 15.87 14.02
C ASN A 324 -9.20 14.58 14.42
N GLY A 325 -8.92 14.07 15.63
CA GLY A 325 -9.58 12.88 16.18
C GLY A 325 -8.99 12.53 17.55
N GLY A 326 -9.75 11.82 18.37
CA GLY A 326 -9.39 11.46 19.74
C GLY A 326 -8.40 10.29 19.82
N ALA A 327 -7.62 10.24 20.91
CA ALA A 327 -6.87 9.07 21.36
C ALA A 327 -7.46 8.58 22.69
N GLU A 328 -8.32 7.56 22.60
CA GLU A 328 -9.00 6.96 23.74
C GLU A 328 -8.27 5.68 24.16
N LEU A 329 -7.46 5.76 25.19
CA LEU A 329 -6.68 4.65 25.71
C LEU A 329 -7.05 4.34 27.15
N GLY A 330 -7.10 3.05 27.50
CA GLY A 330 -7.31 2.61 28.88
C GLY A 330 -6.14 2.99 29.79
N SER A 331 -6.39 3.15 31.09
CA SER A 331 -5.37 3.51 32.09
C SER A 331 -4.23 2.49 32.24
N PHE A 332 -4.39 1.30 31.65
CA PHE A 332 -3.38 0.24 31.59
C PHE A 332 -2.35 0.45 30.48
N ALA A 333 -2.57 1.41 29.57
CA ALA A 333 -1.66 1.69 28.47
C ALA A 333 -0.35 2.30 28.94
N VAL A 334 0.76 1.74 28.49
CA VAL A 334 2.09 2.33 28.63
C VAL A 334 2.28 3.32 27.50
N GLN A 335 2.30 4.61 27.85
CA GLN A 335 2.35 5.72 26.91
C GLN A 335 3.58 6.57 27.14
N GLU A 336 4.24 7.00 26.05
CA GLU A 336 5.39 7.89 26.10
C GLU A 336 5.52 8.65 24.77
N ALA A 337 5.82 9.94 24.84
CA ALA A 337 6.06 10.81 23.68
C ALA A 337 4.97 10.72 22.62
N ASN A 338 3.69 10.67 23.00
CA ASN A 338 2.59 10.74 22.05
C ASN A 338 2.08 12.17 21.92
N SER A 339 1.59 12.56 20.76
CA SER A 339 1.21 13.94 20.46
C SER A 339 0.05 14.50 21.30
N TRP A 340 -0.71 13.65 21.99
CA TRP A 340 -1.77 14.05 22.94
C TRP A 340 -1.30 14.16 24.39
N LEU A 341 -0.02 13.96 24.63
CA LEU A 341 0.61 14.15 25.95
C LEU A 341 1.34 15.49 25.97
N ALA A 342 1.35 16.13 27.14
CA ALA A 342 2.17 17.33 27.30
C ALA A 342 3.66 17.02 27.03
N PRO A 343 4.41 17.93 26.40
CA PRO A 343 4.06 19.34 26.16
C PRO A 343 3.39 19.62 24.80
N PHE A 344 3.15 18.63 23.95
CA PHE A 344 2.76 18.81 22.56
C PHE A 344 1.36 19.42 22.39
N VAL A 345 1.21 20.28 21.38
CA VAL A 345 -0.07 20.87 20.96
C VAL A 345 -0.13 20.83 19.44
N VAL A 346 -0.80 19.82 18.89
CA VAL A 346 -0.85 19.60 17.44
C VAL A 346 -1.83 20.53 16.74
N THR A 347 -1.37 21.18 15.70
CA THR A 347 -2.13 22.07 14.83
C THR A 347 -1.89 21.75 13.35
N ALA A 348 -2.66 22.33 12.45
CA ALA A 348 -2.43 22.15 11.01
C ALA A 348 -1.08 22.74 10.53
N ALA A 349 -0.50 23.67 11.28
CA ALA A 349 0.80 24.27 10.97
C ALA A 349 1.98 23.30 11.19
N ASP A 350 1.76 22.23 11.94
CA ASP A 350 2.77 21.19 12.17
C ASP A 350 2.99 20.30 10.94
N PHE A 351 2.18 20.42 9.89
CA PHE A 351 2.23 19.55 8.73
C PHE A 351 2.55 20.31 7.44
N VAL A 352 3.33 19.69 6.56
CA VAL A 352 3.56 20.15 5.19
C VAL A 352 2.24 20.17 4.41
N GLY A 353 1.36 19.22 4.67
CA GLY A 353 0.03 19.16 4.09
C GLY A 353 -0.90 18.22 4.84
N VAL A 354 -2.18 18.57 4.86
CA VAL A 354 -3.26 17.77 5.45
C VAL A 354 -4.25 17.26 4.40
N ASP A 355 -3.94 17.46 3.11
CA ASP A 355 -4.72 16.92 1.98
C ASP A 355 -4.20 15.54 1.57
N TYR A 356 -5.07 14.55 1.67
CA TYR A 356 -4.77 13.16 1.33
C TYR A 356 -5.15 12.74 -0.09
N ALA A 357 -5.52 13.67 -0.97
CA ALA A 357 -5.95 13.35 -2.35
C ALA A 357 -4.91 12.53 -3.12
N LEU A 358 -3.61 12.66 -2.78
CA LEU A 358 -2.53 11.90 -3.39
C LEU A 358 -2.25 10.53 -2.74
N ALA A 359 -2.96 10.12 -1.69
CA ALA A 359 -2.71 8.85 -1.01
C ALA A 359 -2.87 7.63 -1.94
N ALA A 360 -3.77 7.72 -2.93
CA ALA A 360 -3.97 6.72 -3.98
C ALA A 360 -3.06 6.93 -5.22
N ALA A 361 -2.09 7.85 -5.18
CA ALA A 361 -1.15 8.04 -6.28
C ALA A 361 -0.42 6.73 -6.63
N PRO A 362 0.04 6.58 -7.89
CA PRO A 362 0.83 5.41 -8.27
C PRO A 362 2.03 5.20 -7.35
N ARG A 363 2.33 3.95 -7.07
CA ARG A 363 3.54 3.57 -6.34
C ARG A 363 4.79 4.00 -7.10
N LYS A 364 5.91 4.14 -6.39
CA LYS A 364 7.22 4.36 -7.02
C LYS A 364 7.60 3.17 -7.90
N ALA A 365 8.61 3.33 -8.74
CA ALA A 365 9.05 2.30 -9.67
C ALA A 365 9.57 1.01 -9.00
N ASP A 366 10.03 1.11 -7.76
CA ASP A 366 10.46 -0.01 -6.92
C ASP A 366 9.30 -0.68 -6.15
N GLY A 367 8.06 -0.21 -6.35
CA GLY A 367 6.87 -0.70 -5.67
C GLY A 367 6.60 -0.05 -4.31
N SER A 368 7.49 0.80 -3.80
CA SER A 368 7.30 1.48 -2.51
C SER A 368 6.17 2.53 -2.57
N LEU A 369 5.77 3.02 -1.40
CA LEU A 369 4.73 4.03 -1.26
C LEU A 369 5.11 5.34 -1.98
N PRO A 370 4.13 6.10 -2.50
CA PRO A 370 4.40 7.38 -3.13
C PRO A 370 4.87 8.42 -2.10
N ASP A 371 5.75 9.33 -2.52
CA ASP A 371 6.09 10.50 -1.73
C ASP A 371 4.97 11.53 -1.85
N ILE A 372 4.30 11.81 -0.76
CA ILE A 372 3.18 12.76 -0.67
C ILE A 372 3.40 13.70 0.51
N PRO A 373 2.97 14.97 0.44
CA PRO A 373 3.17 15.92 1.54
C PRO A 373 2.26 15.65 2.74
N PHE A 374 1.25 14.78 2.61
CA PHE A 374 0.23 14.52 3.62
C PHE A 374 0.85 13.96 4.91
N MET A 375 0.56 14.63 6.03
CA MET A 375 1.00 14.29 7.39
C MET A 375 2.52 14.24 7.61
N HIS A 376 3.34 14.69 6.65
CA HIS A 376 4.74 14.98 6.92
C HIS A 376 4.87 16.23 7.78
N LEU A 377 5.76 16.20 8.75
CA LEU A 377 5.95 17.33 9.67
C LEU A 377 6.59 18.53 8.94
N ALA A 378 6.11 19.71 9.25
CA ALA A 378 6.65 20.95 8.72
C ALA A 378 7.88 21.40 9.52
N LEU A 379 8.79 22.08 8.85
CA LEU A 379 9.97 22.66 9.48
C LEU A 379 9.57 23.59 10.63
N GLY A 380 10.09 23.32 11.82
CA GLY A 380 9.79 24.08 13.04
C GLY A 380 8.65 23.52 13.90
N SER A 381 8.03 22.39 13.48
CA SER A 381 7.12 21.66 14.36
C SER A 381 7.88 21.10 15.57
N ASP A 382 7.29 21.19 16.76
CA ASP A 382 7.82 20.61 18.00
C ASP A 382 7.65 19.09 18.10
N LEU A 383 6.95 18.49 17.13
CA LEU A 383 6.78 17.03 16.99
C LEU A 383 8.02 16.35 16.41
N ILE A 384 8.92 17.13 15.84
CA ILE A 384 10.16 16.69 15.23
C ILE A 384 11.19 16.47 16.31
N ASP A 385 11.93 15.37 16.21
CA ASP A 385 12.85 14.95 17.27
C ASP A 385 12.18 14.87 18.66
N GLY A 386 10.84 14.89 18.70
CA GLY A 386 10.05 14.86 19.94
C GLY A 386 9.84 13.46 20.53
N GLY A 387 10.23 12.43 19.81
CA GLY A 387 10.04 11.03 20.19
C GLY A 387 11.15 10.48 21.10
N VAL A 388 10.94 9.25 21.55
CA VAL A 388 11.91 8.48 22.34
C VAL A 388 12.49 7.34 21.51
N GLY A 389 13.76 7.00 21.72
CA GLY A 389 14.44 5.90 21.00
C GLY A 389 13.80 4.55 21.30
N LEU A 390 13.32 3.86 20.26
CA LEU A 390 12.64 2.56 20.34
C LEU A 390 13.43 1.43 19.66
N GLY A 391 14.68 1.71 19.25
CA GLY A 391 15.49 0.77 18.48
C GLY A 391 15.10 0.68 17.00
N LEU A 392 14.17 1.53 16.54
CA LEU A 392 13.82 1.71 15.14
C LEU A 392 14.77 2.74 14.49
N PRO A 393 15.04 2.65 13.19
CA PRO A 393 15.78 3.69 12.48
C PRO A 393 15.04 5.04 12.54
N PHE A 394 15.75 6.12 12.70
CA PHE A 394 15.21 7.48 12.65
C PHE A 394 16.21 8.45 12.02
N LEU A 395 15.74 9.62 11.63
CA LEU A 395 16.55 10.74 11.14
C LEU A 395 16.59 11.84 12.24
N GLY A 396 17.64 12.67 12.25
CA GLY A 396 17.72 13.74 13.23
C GLY A 396 18.38 13.37 14.56
N ALA A 397 18.00 14.06 15.64
CA ALA A 397 18.54 13.89 17.00
C ALA A 397 17.78 12.85 17.81
N ALA A 398 16.48 12.68 17.51
CA ALA A 398 15.58 11.68 18.09
C ALA A 398 14.50 11.31 17.04
N PRO A 399 13.70 10.26 17.28
CA PRO A 399 12.57 9.95 16.39
C PRO A 399 11.55 11.09 16.33
N ASP A 400 10.93 11.28 15.18
CA ASP A 400 9.76 12.15 15.05
C ASP A 400 8.50 11.50 15.64
N LEU A 401 7.47 12.29 15.91
CA LEU A 401 6.16 11.76 16.24
C LEU A 401 5.38 11.44 14.98
N GLY A 402 4.79 10.24 14.95
CA GLY A 402 3.97 9.80 13.82
C GLY A 402 4.69 8.90 12.83
N ALA A 403 4.05 8.69 11.68
CA ALA A 403 4.43 7.65 10.71
C ALA A 403 5.62 8.02 9.82
N PHE A 404 6.02 9.27 9.80
CA PHE A 404 7.05 9.77 8.89
C PHE A 404 8.19 10.43 9.66
N GLU A 405 9.40 10.14 9.25
CA GLU A 405 10.62 10.81 9.70
C GLU A 405 10.96 11.98 8.78
N SER A 406 11.39 13.08 9.36
CA SER A 406 11.75 14.30 8.64
C SER A 406 13.26 14.36 8.40
N ASP A 407 13.67 14.43 7.14
CA ASP A 407 15.09 14.64 6.79
C ASP A 407 15.42 16.14 6.74
N TYR A 408 15.71 16.71 7.92
CA TYR A 408 16.08 18.12 8.05
C TYR A 408 17.38 18.50 7.37
N ARG A 409 18.35 17.60 7.30
CA ARG A 409 19.63 17.90 6.68
C ARG A 409 19.46 18.17 5.21
N SER A 410 18.57 17.42 4.55
CA SER A 410 18.21 17.70 3.17
C SER A 410 17.33 18.95 3.03
N MET A 411 16.45 19.23 4.01
CA MET A 411 15.62 20.43 4.03
C MET A 411 16.43 21.70 4.30
N VAL A 412 17.35 21.68 5.29
CA VAL A 412 18.24 22.82 5.58
C VAL A 412 19.23 23.05 4.44
N THR A 413 19.80 21.98 3.85
CA THR A 413 20.66 22.15 2.65
C THR A 413 19.85 22.61 1.42
N SER A 414 18.58 22.30 1.31
CA SER A 414 17.73 22.85 0.25
C SER A 414 17.32 24.30 0.53
N LEU A 415 17.23 24.72 1.78
CA LEU A 415 17.05 26.14 2.18
C LEU A 415 18.35 26.93 2.04
N GLU A 416 19.51 26.33 2.35
CA GLU A 416 20.84 26.95 2.10
C GLU A 416 21.18 26.97 0.60
N ALA A 417 20.59 26.10 -0.20
CA ALA A 417 20.68 26.07 -1.66
C ALA A 417 19.42 26.60 -2.34
N ALA A 418 18.71 27.57 -1.72
CA ALA A 418 17.65 28.28 -2.45
C ALA A 418 18.24 28.78 -3.77
N PRO A 419 17.57 28.55 -4.91
CA PRO A 419 18.08 28.95 -6.20
C PRO A 419 18.45 30.43 -6.17
N GLU A 420 19.63 30.82 -6.66
CA GLU A 420 20.11 32.20 -6.66
C GLU A 420 19.18 33.15 -7.44
N GLY A 421 18.17 32.61 -8.13
CA GLY A 421 17.22 33.39 -8.91
C GLY A 421 15.96 32.67 -9.35
N PHE A 422 14.96 33.46 -9.68
CA PHE A 422 13.75 33.03 -10.36
C PHE A 422 14.10 32.47 -11.74
N ARG A 423 13.67 31.25 -12.06
CA ARG A 423 14.03 30.55 -13.29
C ARG A 423 12.92 29.65 -13.80
N LEU A 424 12.60 29.72 -15.08
CA LEU A 424 11.78 28.77 -15.80
C LEU A 424 12.68 27.97 -16.75
N GLU A 425 12.74 26.67 -16.60
CA GLU A 425 13.56 25.82 -17.46
C GLU A 425 12.84 25.43 -18.76
N GLN A 426 13.62 24.99 -19.75
CA GLN A 426 13.05 24.41 -20.95
C GLN A 426 12.34 23.11 -20.59
N ASN A 427 11.09 22.95 -21.03
CA ASN A 427 10.35 21.69 -20.80
C ASN A 427 11.06 20.49 -21.43
N TYR A 428 10.97 19.35 -20.79
CA TYR A 428 11.53 18.09 -21.29
C TYR A 428 10.54 16.94 -21.18
N PRO A 429 10.35 16.13 -22.24
CA PRO A 429 10.91 16.31 -23.61
C PRO A 429 10.36 17.56 -24.34
N ASN A 430 11.12 18.09 -25.29
CA ASN A 430 10.67 19.13 -26.22
C ASN A 430 11.37 18.94 -27.58
N PRO A 431 10.70 18.58 -28.67
CA PRO A 431 9.25 18.37 -28.80
C PRO A 431 8.71 17.23 -27.91
N PHE A 432 7.41 17.25 -27.59
CA PHE A 432 6.78 16.27 -26.71
C PHE A 432 5.48 15.68 -27.30
N ASN A 433 5.18 14.44 -26.91
CA ASN A 433 3.93 13.72 -27.18
C ASN A 433 3.84 12.52 -26.21
N PRO A 434 2.76 12.31 -25.44
CA PRO A 434 1.64 13.23 -25.20
C PRO A 434 1.87 14.17 -23.99
N ALA A 435 3.01 14.10 -23.32
CA ALA A 435 3.28 14.84 -22.08
C ALA A 435 4.68 15.44 -22.04
N THR A 436 4.82 16.50 -21.27
CA THR A 436 6.11 17.12 -20.96
C THR A 436 6.17 17.59 -19.52
N THR A 437 7.36 17.66 -18.94
CA THR A 437 7.61 18.23 -17.62
C THR A 437 8.15 19.66 -17.78
N ILE A 438 7.56 20.59 -17.05
CA ILE A 438 8.02 21.99 -16.94
C ILE A 438 8.61 22.13 -15.55
N ALA A 439 9.90 22.51 -15.47
CA ALA A 439 10.61 22.75 -14.22
C ALA A 439 10.86 24.25 -14.05
N TYR A 440 10.82 24.73 -12.81
CA TYR A 440 11.13 26.11 -12.46
C TYR A 440 11.65 26.20 -11.02
N ALA A 441 12.31 27.33 -10.73
CA ALA A 441 12.93 27.58 -9.44
C ALA A 441 12.47 28.92 -8.85
N LEU A 442 12.22 28.93 -7.55
CA LEU A 442 11.81 30.11 -6.77
C LEU A 442 12.87 30.42 -5.70
N PRO A 443 13.44 31.63 -5.67
CA PRO A 443 14.43 32.01 -4.65
C PRO A 443 13.82 32.24 -3.27
N GLN A 444 12.51 32.47 -3.19
CA GLN A 444 11.75 32.69 -1.94
C GLN A 444 10.30 32.21 -2.13
N PRO A 445 9.53 31.99 -1.04
CA PRO A 445 8.12 31.60 -1.13
C PRO A 445 7.30 32.69 -1.82
N GLU A 446 6.61 32.33 -2.93
CA GLU A 446 5.86 33.27 -3.73
C GLU A 446 4.54 32.67 -4.25
N ARG A 447 3.56 33.55 -4.58
CA ARG A 447 2.39 33.12 -5.33
C ARG A 447 2.77 32.95 -6.80
N VAL A 448 2.64 31.73 -7.26
CA VAL A 448 3.03 31.30 -8.61
C VAL A 448 1.82 31.22 -9.52
N ASN A 449 1.97 31.75 -10.75
CA ASN A 449 1.07 31.52 -11.87
C ASN A 449 1.88 30.91 -13.02
N LEU A 450 1.63 29.63 -13.34
CA LEU A 450 2.19 28.97 -14.52
C LEU A 450 1.07 28.67 -15.51
N ARG A 451 1.09 29.35 -16.66
CA ARG A 451 0.06 29.30 -17.69
C ARG A 451 0.63 29.00 -19.05
N ILE A 452 -0.16 28.35 -19.90
CA ILE A 452 0.20 28.00 -21.26
C ILE A 452 -0.66 28.81 -22.23
N TYR A 453 -0.02 29.36 -23.26
CA TYR A 453 -0.66 30.16 -24.29
C TYR A 453 -0.39 29.60 -25.68
N ASN A 454 -1.34 29.78 -26.61
CA ASN A 454 -1.10 29.58 -28.04
C ASN A 454 -0.40 30.78 -28.66
N LEU A 455 -0.03 30.71 -29.95
CA LEU A 455 0.66 31.80 -30.66
C LEU A 455 -0.21 33.06 -30.85
N GLN A 456 -1.53 32.96 -30.66
CA GLN A 456 -2.46 34.08 -30.67
C GLN A 456 -2.55 34.80 -29.31
N GLY A 457 -1.80 34.30 -28.30
CA GLY A 457 -1.82 34.84 -26.94
C GLY A 457 -3.02 34.41 -26.10
N GLN A 458 -3.82 33.46 -26.56
CA GLN A 458 -4.94 32.94 -25.81
C GLN A 458 -4.43 31.88 -24.80
N GLU A 459 -4.89 31.95 -23.56
CA GLU A 459 -4.61 30.96 -22.56
C GLU A 459 -5.30 29.61 -22.90
N VAL A 460 -4.51 28.53 -22.93
CA VAL A 460 -4.99 27.19 -23.25
C VAL A 460 -4.92 26.23 -22.04
N ALA A 461 -4.16 26.58 -21.00
CA ALA A 461 -4.11 25.87 -19.73
C ALA A 461 -3.57 26.76 -18.61
N SER A 462 -4.12 26.62 -17.39
CA SER A 462 -3.54 27.10 -16.13
C SER A 462 -3.02 25.87 -15.38
N LEU A 463 -1.70 25.79 -15.14
CA LEU A 463 -1.07 24.61 -14.54
C LEU A 463 -0.80 24.79 -13.05
N VAL A 464 -0.50 26.01 -12.61
CA VAL A 464 -0.27 26.37 -11.20
C VAL A 464 -0.87 27.74 -10.94
N GLU A 465 -1.61 27.89 -9.84
CA GLU A 465 -2.11 29.16 -9.33
C GLU A 465 -2.22 29.11 -7.80
N CYS A 466 -1.07 29.04 -7.10
CA CYS A 466 -1.05 28.92 -5.63
C CYS A 466 0.24 29.52 -5.04
N GLN A 467 0.25 29.66 -3.72
CA GLN A 467 1.48 29.94 -2.96
C GLN A 467 2.37 28.71 -3.00
N GLN A 468 3.66 28.91 -3.29
CA GLN A 468 4.67 27.85 -3.27
C GLN A 468 5.90 28.25 -2.48
N ALA A 469 6.58 27.27 -1.89
CA ALA A 469 7.81 27.47 -1.13
C ALA A 469 8.98 27.86 -2.04
N ALA A 470 10.07 28.39 -1.46
CA ALA A 470 11.35 28.48 -2.16
C ALA A 470 11.84 27.08 -2.59
N GLY A 471 12.56 26.98 -3.70
CA GLY A 471 13.08 25.71 -4.18
C GLY A 471 12.77 25.43 -5.65
N GLU A 472 13.07 24.21 -6.08
CA GLU A 472 12.78 23.72 -7.43
C GLU A 472 11.40 23.03 -7.47
N HIS A 473 10.65 23.32 -8.52
CA HIS A 473 9.30 22.80 -8.75
C HIS A 473 9.20 22.13 -10.11
N ARG A 474 8.33 21.12 -10.23
CA ARG A 474 8.09 20.39 -11.49
C ARG A 474 6.61 20.15 -11.69
N VAL A 475 6.10 20.43 -12.89
CA VAL A 475 4.70 20.22 -13.27
C VAL A 475 4.65 19.46 -14.58
N VAL A 476 3.84 18.40 -14.60
CA VAL A 476 3.61 17.62 -15.83
C VAL A 476 2.43 18.20 -16.58
N TRP A 477 2.62 18.59 -17.82
CA TRP A 477 1.56 19.04 -18.71
C TRP A 477 1.21 17.97 -19.75
N ARG A 478 -0.06 17.63 -19.80
CA ARG A 478 -0.64 16.70 -20.77
C ARG A 478 -1.79 17.39 -21.50
N PRO A 479 -1.53 18.04 -22.62
CA PRO A 479 -2.59 18.73 -23.37
C PRO A 479 -3.62 17.73 -23.91
N GLN A 480 -4.91 18.07 -23.76
CA GLN A 480 -6.02 17.32 -24.33
C GLN A 480 -6.71 18.20 -25.37
N GLY A 481 -6.97 17.64 -26.56
CA GLY A 481 -7.70 18.33 -27.62
C GLY A 481 -6.96 19.49 -28.29
N LEU A 482 -5.67 19.68 -28.02
CA LEU A 482 -4.86 20.71 -28.62
C LEU A 482 -4.18 20.21 -29.92
N ALA A 483 -4.05 21.09 -30.91
CA ALA A 483 -3.37 20.77 -32.15
C ALA A 483 -1.84 20.70 -31.94
N ALA A 484 -1.14 19.86 -32.72
CA ALA A 484 0.31 19.93 -32.80
C ALA A 484 0.77 21.36 -33.21
N GLY A 485 1.79 21.87 -32.53
CA GLY A 485 2.25 23.25 -32.79
C GLY A 485 3.08 23.78 -31.65
N ILE A 486 3.32 25.10 -31.72
CA ILE A 486 4.11 25.85 -30.74
C ILE A 486 3.17 26.47 -29.71
N TYR A 487 3.53 26.32 -28.45
CA TYR A 487 2.89 26.91 -27.27
C TYR A 487 3.92 27.67 -26.46
N ILE A 488 3.49 28.59 -25.62
CA ILE A 488 4.34 29.38 -24.73
C ILE A 488 3.94 29.11 -23.29
N ALA A 489 4.84 28.53 -22.49
CA ALA A 489 4.70 28.53 -21.03
C ALA A 489 5.14 29.90 -20.50
N ARG A 490 4.32 30.46 -19.61
CA ARG A 490 4.64 31.69 -18.86
C ARG A 490 4.54 31.40 -17.38
N LEU A 491 5.65 31.53 -16.70
CA LEU A 491 5.76 31.51 -15.25
C LEU A 491 5.79 32.94 -14.74
N GLN A 492 4.98 33.25 -13.73
CA GLN A 492 4.97 34.53 -13.04
C GLN A 492 4.96 34.32 -11.52
N ALA A 493 5.87 35.02 -10.82
CA ALA A 493 5.93 35.07 -9.37
C ALA A 493 6.60 36.36 -8.90
N GLY A 494 6.18 36.96 -7.79
CA GLY A 494 6.82 38.13 -7.18
C GLY A 494 6.97 39.35 -8.11
N GLY A 495 6.10 39.49 -9.11
CA GLY A 495 6.16 40.59 -10.07
C GLY A 495 7.11 40.37 -11.27
N VAL A 496 7.87 39.29 -11.32
CA VAL A 496 8.70 38.87 -12.44
C VAL A 496 8.03 37.75 -13.23
N TYR A 497 8.40 37.64 -14.51
CA TYR A 497 7.94 36.54 -15.34
C TYR A 497 9.03 36.03 -16.29
N GLU A 498 8.97 34.75 -16.60
CA GLU A 498 9.75 34.09 -17.65
C GLU A 498 8.86 33.29 -18.59
N THR A 499 9.35 33.09 -19.82
CA THR A 499 8.64 32.32 -20.85
C THR A 499 9.54 31.27 -21.48
N ARG A 500 8.94 30.11 -21.85
CA ARG A 500 9.62 29.07 -22.65
C ARG A 500 8.71 28.60 -23.77
N ARG A 501 9.32 28.23 -24.88
CA ARG A 501 8.63 27.68 -26.04
C ARG A 501 8.51 26.16 -25.92
N LEU A 502 7.28 25.67 -26.02
CA LEU A 502 6.96 24.26 -26.01
C LEU A 502 6.52 23.84 -27.42
N VAL A 503 6.94 22.68 -27.88
CA VAL A 503 6.56 22.12 -29.18
C VAL A 503 5.80 20.80 -28.95
N LEU A 504 4.48 20.86 -29.18
CA LEU A 504 3.63 19.65 -29.15
C LEU A 504 3.73 18.95 -30.51
N ALA A 505 4.27 17.75 -30.53
CA ALA A 505 4.31 16.90 -31.71
C ALA A 505 3.02 16.09 -31.86
N LYS A 506 2.78 15.57 -33.07
CA LYS A 506 1.66 14.63 -33.32
C LYS A 506 1.99 13.22 -32.83
#